data_2e5b430961405cedaa42a78aaf234825
#
_entry.id   2e5b430961405cedaa42a78aaf234825
#
_cell.length_a   1.000
_cell.length_b   1.000
_cell.length_c   1.000
_cell.angle_alpha   90.00
_cell.angle_beta   90.00
_cell.angle_gamma   90.00
#
_symmetry.space_group_name_H-M   'P 1'
#
loop_
_entity.id
_entity.type
_entity.pdbx_description
1 polymer ?
#
loop_
_entity_poly.entity_id
_entity_poly.type
_entity_poly.pdbx_seq_one_letter_code
_entity_poly.pdbx_strand_id
1 'polypeptide(L)'
;TYLWLPKEEEIYPSEVKKISAGKLGNIYEGANRSGHFDGVVTVVSRLFELLKPEAAIFGEKDFQQLTLIRAIASGVKIIAAPTVREADGLAVSSRNVRLDKESRVAASVIYQGLIAAKASLNVQEARSQMRKVCATQPRFELDYAEVIDEDDFSIATDSTLNSRAIIAGWLNGVRLIDNMQMTTGGLR
;
A
#
# COMPACT_ATOMS: atom_id res chain seq x y z
N THR A 1 -26.95 3.72 -9.15
CA THR A 1 -25.85 3.73 -8.15
C THR A 1 -26.48 3.61 -6.78
N TYR A 2 -25.96 2.71 -5.97
CA TYR A 2 -26.42 2.47 -4.60
C TYR A 2 -25.27 2.74 -3.63
N LEU A 3 -25.59 3.25 -2.45
CA LEU A 3 -24.71 3.31 -1.29
C LEU A 3 -25.25 2.29 -0.28
N TRP A 4 -24.45 1.28 0.03
CA TRP A 4 -24.78 0.31 1.07
C TRP A 4 -24.08 0.69 2.37
N LEU A 5 -24.83 0.81 3.44
CA LEU A 5 -24.35 1.14 4.79
C LEU A 5 -24.76 0.00 5.74
N PRO A 6 -24.05 -1.14 5.70
CA PRO A 6 -24.41 -2.29 6.51
C PRO A 6 -24.13 -2.04 7.99
N LYS A 7 -24.96 -2.66 8.83
CA LYS A 7 -24.64 -2.82 10.24
C LYS A 7 -23.67 -3.98 10.44
N GLU A 8 -23.00 -4.02 11.55
CA GLU A 8 -22.05 -5.08 11.88
C GLU A 8 -22.72 -6.46 11.87
N GLU A 9 -23.95 -6.56 12.40
CA GLU A 9 -24.72 -7.81 12.43
C GLU A 9 -25.13 -8.30 11.04
N GLU A 10 -25.21 -7.43 10.04
CA GLU A 10 -25.50 -7.80 8.65
C GLU A 10 -24.27 -8.43 7.98
N ILE A 11 -23.08 -7.94 8.34
CA ILE A 11 -21.81 -8.52 7.86
C ILE A 11 -21.49 -9.79 8.65
N TYR A 12 -21.67 -9.77 9.97
CA TYR A 12 -21.33 -10.85 10.90
C TYR A 12 -22.56 -11.31 11.69
N PRO A 13 -23.52 -12.01 11.03
CA PRO A 13 -24.75 -12.45 11.71
C PRO A 13 -24.50 -13.54 12.76
N SER A 14 -23.34 -14.17 12.75
CA SER A 14 -22.87 -15.18 13.67
C SER A 14 -21.35 -15.13 13.76
N GLU A 15 -20.74 -16.03 14.52
CA GLU A 15 -19.29 -16.15 14.53
C GLU A 15 -18.75 -16.48 13.14
N VAL A 16 -17.99 -15.55 12.57
CA VAL A 16 -17.37 -15.69 11.24
C VAL A 16 -15.95 -16.22 11.41
N LYS A 17 -15.63 -17.27 10.66
CA LYS A 17 -14.28 -17.83 10.64
C LYS A 17 -13.30 -16.76 10.14
N LYS A 18 -12.34 -16.38 10.98
CA LYS A 18 -11.25 -15.49 10.60
C LYS A 18 -10.38 -16.14 9.53
N ILE A 19 -10.08 -15.36 8.48
CA ILE A 19 -9.17 -15.76 7.39
C ILE A 19 -7.80 -15.18 7.71
N SER A 20 -6.76 -16.01 7.60
CA SER A 20 -5.39 -15.53 7.76
C SER A 20 -4.87 -14.91 6.47
N ALA A 21 -4.25 -13.75 6.57
CA ALA A 21 -3.52 -13.12 5.48
C ALA A 21 -2.14 -13.75 5.24
N GLY A 22 -1.78 -14.77 6.01
CA GLY A 22 -0.54 -15.52 5.86
C GLY A 22 0.72 -14.68 6.14
N LYS A 23 1.84 -15.10 5.55
CA LYS A 23 3.14 -14.44 5.76
C LYS A 23 3.12 -12.98 5.31
N LEU A 24 2.50 -12.69 4.17
CA LEU A 24 2.39 -11.32 3.64
C LEU A 24 1.64 -10.40 4.61
N GLY A 25 0.67 -10.91 5.35
CA GLY A 25 -0.07 -10.15 6.37
C GLY A 25 0.74 -9.73 7.60
N ASN A 26 2.00 -10.20 7.74
CA ASN A 26 2.83 -9.98 8.93
C ASN A 26 4.12 -9.19 8.65
N ILE A 27 4.35 -8.74 7.44
CA ILE A 27 5.50 -7.90 7.05
C ILE A 27 5.04 -6.48 6.70
N TYR A 28 5.96 -5.53 6.62
CA TYR A 28 5.70 -4.12 6.25
C TYR A 28 4.54 -3.52 7.05
N GLU A 29 3.43 -3.16 6.41
CA GLU A 29 2.26 -2.61 7.10
C GLU A 29 1.65 -3.58 8.10
N GLY A 30 1.71 -4.88 7.84
CA GLY A 30 1.23 -5.92 8.75
C GLY A 30 2.07 -6.05 10.02
N ALA A 31 3.38 -5.84 9.94
CA ALA A 31 4.26 -5.81 11.11
C ALA A 31 3.91 -4.67 12.08
N ASN A 32 3.53 -3.50 11.53
CA ASN A 32 3.13 -2.34 12.31
C ASN A 32 1.68 -2.39 12.85
N ARG A 33 0.87 -3.29 12.29
CA ARG A 33 -0.58 -3.38 12.57
C ARG A 33 -0.99 -4.84 12.72
N SER A 34 -0.55 -5.48 13.80
CA SER A 34 -0.83 -6.91 14.06
C SER A 34 -2.32 -7.27 13.90
N GLY A 35 -2.62 -8.32 13.13
CA GLY A 35 -3.97 -8.81 12.84
C GLY A 35 -4.81 -7.94 11.89
N HIS A 36 -4.29 -6.79 11.47
CA HIS A 36 -5.04 -5.90 10.58
C HIS A 36 -5.42 -6.57 9.25
N PHE A 37 -4.47 -7.21 8.60
CA PHE A 37 -4.74 -7.83 7.32
C PHE A 37 -5.59 -9.10 7.42
N ASP A 38 -5.54 -9.83 8.53
CA ASP A 38 -6.51 -10.90 8.80
C ASP A 38 -7.93 -10.34 8.85
N GLY A 39 -8.12 -9.19 9.50
CA GLY A 39 -9.39 -8.46 9.50
C GLY A 39 -9.81 -8.03 8.10
N VAL A 40 -8.89 -7.46 7.30
CA VAL A 40 -9.18 -7.02 5.93
C VAL A 40 -9.61 -8.18 5.05
N VAL A 41 -8.84 -9.28 4.99
CA VAL A 41 -9.20 -10.42 4.14
C VAL A 41 -10.50 -11.08 4.60
N THR A 42 -10.77 -11.11 5.90
CA THR A 42 -12.01 -11.65 6.45
C THR A 42 -13.21 -10.81 6.03
N VAL A 43 -13.18 -9.49 6.23
CA VAL A 43 -14.32 -8.62 5.88
C VAL A 43 -14.54 -8.57 4.38
N VAL A 44 -13.47 -8.48 3.56
CA VAL A 44 -13.61 -8.42 2.10
C VAL A 44 -14.14 -9.73 1.54
N SER A 45 -13.68 -10.89 2.03
CA SER A 45 -14.26 -12.19 1.66
C SER A 45 -15.75 -12.24 1.97
N ARG A 46 -16.14 -11.76 3.16
CA ARG A 46 -17.54 -11.72 3.55
C ARG A 46 -18.38 -10.80 2.65
N LEU A 47 -17.84 -9.64 2.26
CA LEU A 47 -18.50 -8.74 1.30
C LEU A 47 -18.67 -9.41 -0.07
N PHE A 48 -17.67 -10.16 -0.55
CA PHE A 48 -17.78 -10.90 -1.80
C PHE A 48 -18.85 -12.00 -1.74
N GLU A 49 -18.95 -12.73 -0.62
CA GLU A 49 -20.02 -13.73 -0.40
C GLU A 49 -21.40 -13.10 -0.44
N LEU A 50 -21.59 -11.95 0.21
CA LEU A 50 -22.89 -11.28 0.31
C LEU A 50 -23.32 -10.62 -0.99
N LEU A 51 -22.39 -9.91 -1.66
CA LEU A 51 -22.70 -9.09 -2.84
C LEU A 51 -22.53 -9.84 -4.16
N LYS A 52 -21.69 -10.88 -4.18
CA LYS A 52 -21.33 -11.65 -5.38
C LYS A 52 -21.03 -10.76 -6.59
N PRO A 53 -20.11 -9.77 -6.45
CA PRO A 53 -19.85 -8.84 -7.52
C PRO A 53 -19.08 -9.52 -8.66
N GLU A 54 -19.32 -9.13 -9.90
CA GLU A 54 -18.50 -9.54 -11.06
C GLU A 54 -17.10 -8.91 -10.99
N ALA A 55 -17.03 -7.68 -10.47
CA ALA A 55 -15.78 -6.95 -10.29
C ALA A 55 -15.81 -6.09 -9.03
N ALA A 56 -14.62 -5.87 -8.45
CA ALA A 56 -14.43 -4.97 -7.32
C ALA A 56 -13.20 -4.06 -7.57
N ILE A 57 -13.31 -2.80 -7.17
CA ILE A 57 -12.27 -1.78 -7.40
C ILE A 57 -11.56 -1.50 -6.08
N PHE A 58 -10.22 -1.57 -6.08
CA PHE A 58 -9.37 -1.23 -4.94
C PHE A 58 -8.24 -0.32 -5.37
N GLY A 59 -7.88 0.66 -4.50
CA GLY A 59 -6.80 1.60 -4.79
C GLY A 59 -5.41 0.96 -4.70
N GLU A 60 -4.53 1.27 -5.66
CA GLU A 60 -3.13 0.83 -5.65
C GLU A 60 -2.30 1.45 -4.52
N LYS A 61 -2.75 2.55 -3.95
CA LYS A 61 -2.05 3.19 -2.83
C LYS A 61 -1.78 2.22 -1.68
N ASP A 62 -2.74 1.37 -1.34
CA ASP A 62 -2.63 0.35 -0.32
C ASP A 62 -2.24 -1.00 -0.98
N PHE A 63 -1.08 -1.03 -1.66
CA PHE A 63 -0.68 -2.11 -2.56
C PHE A 63 -0.58 -3.48 -1.87
N GLN A 64 -0.07 -3.54 -0.65
CA GLN A 64 -0.04 -4.79 0.12
C GLN A 64 -1.47 -5.32 0.39
N GLN A 65 -2.40 -4.45 0.72
CA GLN A 65 -3.81 -4.80 0.84
C GLN A 65 -4.40 -5.31 -0.48
N LEU A 66 -4.12 -4.61 -1.58
CA LEU A 66 -4.58 -4.99 -2.92
C LEU A 66 -4.08 -6.40 -3.30
N THR A 67 -2.81 -6.72 -3.03
CA THR A 67 -2.23 -8.04 -3.30
C THR A 67 -2.91 -9.13 -2.47
N LEU A 68 -3.15 -8.89 -1.18
CA LEU A 68 -3.88 -9.82 -0.32
C LEU A 68 -5.32 -10.05 -0.78
N ILE A 69 -6.00 -8.98 -1.22
CA ILE A 69 -7.36 -9.08 -1.75
C ILE A 69 -7.40 -9.88 -3.06
N ARG A 70 -6.42 -9.68 -3.95
CA ARG A 70 -6.29 -10.48 -5.18
C ARG A 70 -6.15 -11.98 -4.88
N ALA A 71 -5.41 -12.32 -3.83
CA ALA A 71 -5.19 -13.72 -3.43
C ALA A 71 -6.45 -14.43 -2.94
N ILE A 72 -7.42 -13.69 -2.36
CA ILE A 72 -8.69 -14.26 -1.88
C ILE A 72 -9.85 -14.12 -2.86
N ALA A 73 -9.68 -13.38 -3.96
CA ALA A 73 -10.75 -13.01 -4.90
C ALA A 73 -11.07 -14.17 -5.86
N SER A 74 -11.70 -15.23 -5.36
CA SER A 74 -12.19 -16.33 -6.20
C SER A 74 -13.43 -15.89 -6.99
N GLY A 75 -13.33 -15.86 -8.34
CA GLY A 75 -14.44 -15.51 -9.22
C GLY A 75 -14.80 -14.02 -9.29
N VAL A 76 -14.09 -13.14 -8.59
CA VAL A 76 -14.29 -11.69 -8.62
C VAL A 76 -13.11 -11.02 -9.35
N LYS A 77 -13.39 -10.25 -10.40
CA LYS A 77 -12.35 -9.49 -11.09
C LYS A 77 -11.91 -8.29 -10.25
N ILE A 78 -10.65 -8.27 -9.80
CA ILE A 78 -10.09 -7.14 -9.06
C ILE A 78 -9.51 -6.11 -10.02
N ILE A 79 -10.04 -4.89 -9.96
CA ILE A 79 -9.59 -3.74 -10.74
C ILE A 79 -8.79 -2.83 -9.82
N ALA A 80 -7.52 -2.63 -10.15
CA ALA A 80 -6.67 -1.69 -9.43
C ALA A 80 -6.94 -0.26 -9.91
N ALA A 81 -7.31 0.63 -9.00
CA ALA A 81 -7.46 2.05 -9.30
C ALA A 81 -6.13 2.77 -9.03
N PRO A 82 -5.60 3.54 -10.00
CA PRO A 82 -4.35 4.27 -9.82
C PRO A 82 -4.40 5.22 -8.61
N THR A 83 -3.24 5.39 -7.95
CA THR A 83 -3.11 6.31 -6.83
C THR A 83 -3.40 7.75 -7.27
N VAL A 84 -4.44 8.35 -6.72
CA VAL A 84 -4.73 9.78 -6.90
C VAL A 84 -3.75 10.59 -6.06
N ARG A 85 -3.19 11.65 -6.66
CA ARG A 85 -2.19 12.50 -6.01
C ARG A 85 -2.62 13.95 -6.00
N GLU A 86 -2.18 14.66 -4.99
CA GLU A 86 -2.28 16.12 -4.91
C GLU A 86 -1.23 16.78 -5.84
N ALA A 87 -1.30 18.10 -6.02
CA ALA A 87 -0.42 18.82 -6.95
C ALA A 87 1.07 18.68 -6.65
N ASP A 88 1.44 18.46 -5.37
CA ASP A 88 2.82 18.21 -4.93
C ASP A 88 3.22 16.72 -4.95
N GLY A 89 2.36 15.86 -5.48
CA GLY A 89 2.59 14.44 -5.62
C GLY A 89 2.17 13.60 -4.42
N LEU A 90 1.80 14.19 -3.28
CA LEU A 90 1.36 13.43 -2.12
C LEU A 90 0.11 12.59 -2.46
N ALA A 91 0.17 11.30 -2.16
CA ALA A 91 -0.97 10.41 -2.34
C ALA A 91 -2.17 10.86 -1.49
N VAL A 92 -3.35 10.97 -2.08
CA VAL A 92 -4.58 11.36 -1.38
C VAL A 92 -4.93 10.32 -0.33
N SER A 93 -5.16 10.77 0.89
CA SER A 93 -5.52 9.93 2.03
C SER A 93 -6.36 10.70 3.05
N SER A 94 -7.32 10.02 3.69
CA SER A 94 -8.04 10.58 4.83
C SER A 94 -7.13 10.91 6.03
N ARG A 95 -5.93 10.34 6.08
CA ARG A 95 -4.93 10.67 7.11
C ARG A 95 -4.28 12.03 6.89
N ASN A 96 -4.28 12.58 5.66
CA ASN A 96 -3.66 13.86 5.36
C ASN A 96 -4.29 15.03 6.14
N VAL A 97 -5.57 14.95 6.49
CA VAL A 97 -6.26 15.97 7.31
C VAL A 97 -5.74 16.06 8.74
N ARG A 98 -4.97 15.05 9.18
CA ARG A 98 -4.36 15.00 10.52
C ARG A 98 -3.00 15.67 10.58
N LEU A 99 -2.42 16.03 9.43
CA LEU A 99 -1.13 16.69 9.32
C LEU A 99 -1.30 18.19 9.62
N ASP A 100 -0.44 18.74 10.45
CA ASP A 100 -0.28 20.19 10.55
C ASP A 100 0.31 20.75 9.24
N LYS A 101 0.32 22.07 9.10
CA LYS A 101 0.78 22.74 7.87
C LYS A 101 2.22 22.37 7.48
N GLU A 102 3.10 22.28 8.47
CA GLU A 102 4.52 21.97 8.24
C GLU A 102 4.72 20.50 7.86
N SER A 103 4.04 19.59 8.56
CA SER A 103 4.04 18.15 8.23
C SER A 103 3.37 17.89 6.87
N ARG A 104 2.33 18.65 6.50
CA ARG A 104 1.71 18.51 5.19
C ARG A 104 2.68 18.89 4.05
N VAL A 105 3.48 19.93 4.22
CA VAL A 105 4.53 20.31 3.25
C VAL A 105 5.63 19.24 3.23
N ALA A 106 6.06 18.79 4.41
CA ALA A 106 7.08 17.76 4.56
C ALA A 106 6.69 16.42 3.90
N ALA A 107 5.40 16.08 3.84
CA ALA A 107 4.91 14.81 3.34
C ALA A 107 5.23 14.56 1.86
N SER A 108 5.49 15.60 1.07
CA SER A 108 5.91 15.48 -0.34
C SER A 108 7.23 14.70 -0.50
N VAL A 109 8.06 14.61 0.56
CA VAL A 109 9.32 13.86 0.54
C VAL A 109 9.13 12.40 0.16
N ILE A 110 7.99 11.80 0.50
CA ILE A 110 7.65 10.42 0.16
C ILE A 110 7.58 10.26 -1.36
N TYR A 111 6.82 11.13 -2.03
CA TYR A 111 6.70 11.09 -3.49
C TYR A 111 8.04 11.41 -4.18
N GLN A 112 8.80 12.39 -3.66
CA GLN A 112 10.13 12.70 -4.16
C GLN A 112 11.07 11.50 -4.07
N GLY A 113 11.02 10.75 -2.97
CA GLY A 113 11.75 9.50 -2.79
C GLY A 113 11.38 8.45 -3.85
N LEU A 114 10.09 8.27 -4.13
CA LEU A 114 9.62 7.34 -5.16
C LEU A 114 10.06 7.76 -6.56
N ILE A 115 10.04 9.05 -6.89
CA ILE A 115 10.55 9.58 -8.17
C ILE A 115 12.06 9.34 -8.30
N ALA A 116 12.81 9.54 -7.22
CA ALA A 116 14.24 9.28 -7.20
C ALA A 116 14.54 7.78 -7.41
N ALA A 117 13.75 6.89 -6.80
CA ALA A 117 13.85 5.46 -7.05
C ALA A 117 13.62 5.12 -8.52
N LYS A 118 12.56 5.67 -9.11
CA LYS A 118 12.21 5.41 -10.51
C LYS A 118 13.26 5.90 -11.52
N ALA A 119 14.04 6.91 -11.15
CA ALA A 119 15.13 7.44 -11.96
C ALA A 119 16.47 6.69 -11.78
N SER A 120 16.53 5.71 -10.88
CA SER A 120 17.75 4.97 -10.56
C SER A 120 18.04 3.88 -11.59
N LEU A 121 19.31 3.49 -11.73
CA LEU A 121 19.77 2.52 -12.72
C LEU A 121 19.60 1.06 -12.27
N ASN A 122 19.52 0.82 -10.97
CA ASN A 122 19.39 -0.50 -10.37
C ASN A 122 18.66 -0.45 -9.03
N VAL A 123 18.26 -1.62 -8.53
CA VAL A 123 17.47 -1.76 -7.29
C VAL A 123 18.23 -1.22 -6.07
N GLN A 124 19.52 -1.47 -5.96
CA GLN A 124 20.33 -0.98 -4.84
C GLN A 124 20.39 0.55 -4.82
N GLU A 125 20.60 1.15 -5.98
CA GLU A 125 20.60 2.60 -6.13
C GLU A 125 19.23 3.18 -5.79
N ALA A 126 18.13 2.60 -6.30
CA ALA A 126 16.76 3.01 -6.01
C ALA A 126 16.49 3.07 -4.50
N ARG A 127 16.84 2.02 -3.77
CA ARG A 127 16.73 1.97 -2.30
C ARG A 127 17.58 3.05 -1.62
N SER A 128 18.80 3.24 -2.08
CA SER A 128 19.70 4.26 -1.54
C SER A 128 19.15 5.68 -1.79
N GLN A 129 18.67 5.97 -2.99
CA GLN A 129 18.10 7.27 -3.33
C GLN A 129 16.84 7.59 -2.54
N MET A 130 15.92 6.64 -2.38
CA MET A 130 14.74 6.82 -1.51
C MET A 130 15.15 7.24 -0.11
N ARG A 131 16.08 6.51 0.51
CA ARG A 131 16.56 6.78 1.87
C ARG A 131 17.25 8.15 1.97
N LYS A 132 18.08 8.50 1.00
CA LYS A 132 18.75 9.81 0.94
C LYS A 132 17.74 10.95 0.83
N VAL A 133 16.75 10.82 -0.04
CA VAL A 133 15.70 11.84 -0.21
C VAL A 133 14.88 11.95 1.08
N CYS A 134 14.45 10.86 1.67
CA CYS A 134 13.71 10.90 2.95
C CYS A 134 14.51 11.56 4.06
N ALA A 135 15.83 11.33 4.13
CA ALA A 135 16.71 11.94 5.12
C ALA A 135 16.88 13.46 4.97
N THR A 136 16.53 14.06 3.81
CA THR A 136 16.53 15.52 3.65
C THR A 136 15.41 16.21 4.44
N GLN A 137 14.43 15.44 4.91
CA GLN A 137 13.31 15.95 5.69
C GLN A 137 13.39 15.47 7.15
N PRO A 138 13.94 16.28 8.08
CA PRO A 138 14.19 15.85 9.47
C PRO A 138 12.92 15.49 10.25
N ARG A 139 11.74 15.96 9.81
CA ARG A 139 10.45 15.63 10.43
C ARG A 139 9.92 14.25 10.02
N PHE A 140 10.46 13.68 8.95
CA PHE A 140 10.00 12.39 8.43
C PHE A 140 10.81 11.25 9.05
N GLU A 141 10.19 10.51 9.94
CA GLU A 141 10.75 9.31 10.54
C GLU A 141 10.51 8.14 9.59
N LEU A 142 11.52 7.78 8.81
CA LEU A 142 11.45 6.69 7.84
C LEU A 142 11.37 5.34 8.58
N ASP A 143 10.35 4.54 8.25
CA ASP A 143 10.24 3.15 8.72
C ASP A 143 10.90 2.21 7.71
N TYR A 144 10.41 2.21 6.47
CA TYR A 144 11.05 1.46 5.38
C TYR A 144 11.03 2.23 4.07
N ALA A 145 12.04 1.98 3.24
CA ALA A 145 12.13 2.38 1.84
C ALA A 145 12.79 1.22 1.08
N GLU A 146 11.96 0.44 0.39
CA GLU A 146 12.37 -0.81 -0.25
C GLU A 146 11.88 -0.88 -1.70
N VAL A 147 12.50 -1.74 -2.49
CA VAL A 147 11.99 -2.18 -3.79
C VAL A 147 11.67 -3.66 -3.66
N ILE A 148 10.42 -3.99 -3.94
CA ILE A 148 9.88 -5.35 -3.79
C ILE A 148 9.49 -5.94 -5.13
N ASP A 149 9.46 -7.28 -5.18
CA ASP A 149 8.74 -8.02 -6.20
C ASP A 149 7.22 -7.88 -5.96
N GLU A 150 6.45 -7.54 -6.99
CA GLU A 150 5.00 -7.34 -6.85
C GLU A 150 4.24 -8.64 -6.54
N ASP A 151 4.81 -9.80 -6.87
CA ASP A 151 4.11 -11.08 -6.75
C ASP A 151 4.16 -11.63 -5.31
N ASP A 152 5.31 -11.52 -4.62
CA ASP A 152 5.51 -12.14 -3.30
C ASP A 152 6.01 -11.21 -2.19
N PHE A 153 6.26 -9.93 -2.52
CA PHE A 153 6.83 -8.92 -1.62
C PHE A 153 8.23 -9.24 -1.10
N SER A 154 8.94 -10.16 -1.72
CA SER A 154 10.38 -10.33 -1.48
C SER A 154 11.15 -9.08 -1.94
N ILE A 155 12.36 -8.91 -1.43
CA ILE A 155 13.24 -7.84 -1.90
C ILE A 155 13.57 -8.09 -3.37
N ALA A 156 13.26 -7.11 -4.23
CA ALA A 156 13.55 -7.19 -5.64
C ALA A 156 15.06 -7.21 -5.92
N THR A 157 15.41 -7.82 -7.03
CA THR A 157 16.74 -7.80 -7.65
C THR A 157 16.67 -7.11 -9.01
N ASP A 158 17.80 -6.83 -9.63
CA ASP A 158 17.84 -6.21 -10.97
C ASP A 158 17.22 -7.11 -12.05
N SER A 159 17.04 -8.40 -11.78
CA SER A 159 16.37 -9.37 -12.65
C SER A 159 14.86 -9.49 -12.40
N THR A 160 14.32 -8.84 -11.39
CA THR A 160 12.89 -8.87 -11.08
C THR A 160 12.11 -8.12 -12.16
N LEU A 161 11.18 -8.81 -12.82
CA LEU A 161 10.42 -8.25 -13.94
C LEU A 161 9.39 -7.21 -13.51
N ASN A 162 8.67 -7.50 -12.42
CA ASN A 162 7.62 -6.65 -11.88
C ASN A 162 8.04 -6.17 -10.49
N SER A 163 8.59 -4.98 -10.40
CA SER A 163 9.05 -4.44 -9.14
C SER A 163 8.35 -3.14 -8.77
N ARG A 164 8.25 -2.88 -7.48
CA ARG A 164 7.58 -1.72 -6.91
C ARG A 164 8.39 -1.13 -5.77
N ALA A 165 8.62 0.17 -5.85
CA ALA A 165 9.16 0.94 -4.75
C ALA A 165 8.05 1.19 -3.71
N ILE A 166 8.35 0.96 -2.44
CA ILE A 166 7.44 1.16 -1.32
C ILE A 166 8.12 1.99 -0.23
N ILE A 167 7.43 2.98 0.29
CA ILE A 167 7.91 3.84 1.39
C ILE A 167 6.84 3.92 2.47
N ALA A 168 7.26 3.82 3.72
CA ALA A 168 6.45 4.18 4.87
C ALA A 168 7.26 4.95 5.91
N GLY A 169 6.58 5.80 6.64
CA GLY A 169 7.17 6.56 7.73
C GLY A 169 6.14 7.41 8.46
N TRP A 170 6.63 8.20 9.39
CA TRP A 170 5.81 8.98 10.29
C TRP A 170 6.08 10.47 10.15
N LEU A 171 5.04 11.27 10.20
CA LEU A 171 5.09 12.71 10.31
C LEU A 171 4.19 13.16 11.45
N ASN A 172 4.77 13.70 12.50
CA ASN A 172 4.04 14.15 13.68
C ASN A 172 3.03 13.10 14.19
N GLY A 173 3.47 11.85 14.32
CA GLY A 173 2.63 10.73 14.76
C GLY A 173 1.60 10.22 13.74
N VAL A 174 1.57 10.80 12.53
CA VAL A 174 0.72 10.30 11.43
C VAL A 174 1.52 9.39 10.53
N ARG A 175 1.12 8.11 10.45
CA ARG A 175 1.74 7.15 9.54
C ARG A 175 1.26 7.35 8.12
N LEU A 176 2.19 7.53 7.21
CA LEU A 176 1.99 7.67 5.78
C LEU A 176 2.67 6.53 5.03
N ILE A 177 2.02 6.08 3.97
CA ILE A 177 2.55 5.08 3.05
C ILE A 177 2.32 5.54 1.62
N ASP A 178 3.21 5.15 0.75
CA ASP A 178 3.04 5.32 -0.69
C ASP A 178 3.86 4.28 -1.44
N ASN A 179 3.58 4.12 -2.72
CA ASN A 179 4.31 3.20 -3.58
C ASN A 179 4.27 3.66 -5.04
N MET A 180 5.19 3.12 -5.82
CA MET A 180 5.27 3.41 -7.25
C MET A 180 5.81 2.20 -8.00
N GLN A 181 5.12 1.80 -9.05
CA GLN A 181 5.62 0.75 -9.94
C GLN A 181 6.93 1.21 -10.60
N MET A 182 7.91 0.35 -10.52
CA MET A 182 9.18 0.52 -11.22
C MET A 182 9.02 0.10 -12.68
N THR A 183 9.99 0.35 -13.52
CA THR A 183 9.87 0.02 -14.95
C THR A 183 9.76 -1.49 -15.14
N THR A 184 8.74 -1.93 -15.89
CA THR A 184 8.64 -3.33 -16.34
C THR A 184 9.82 -3.64 -17.25
N GLY A 185 10.63 -4.65 -16.90
CA GLY A 185 11.71 -5.11 -17.77
C GLY A 185 13.13 -4.90 -17.25
N GLY A 186 13.32 -4.95 -15.93
CA GLY A 186 14.62 -4.85 -15.28
C GLY A 186 15.26 -3.45 -15.45
N LEU A 187 15.75 -2.93 -14.36
CA LEU A 187 16.66 -1.77 -14.45
C LEU A 187 17.91 -2.25 -15.23
N ARG A 188 18.07 -1.80 -16.47
CA ARG A 188 19.24 -2.11 -17.30
C ARG A 188 20.38 -1.18 -16.97
#